data_c450733bc09f2dc429cb1426184ef92d
#
_entry.id   c450733bc09f2dc429cb1426184ef92d
#
_cell.length_a   1.000
_cell.length_b   1.000
_cell.length_c   1.000
_cell.angle_alpha   90.00
_cell.angle_beta   90.00
_cell.angle_gamma   90.00
#
_symmetry.space_group_name_H-M   'P 1'
#
loop_
_entity.id
_entity.type
_entity.pdbx_description
1 polymer ?
#
loop_
_entity_poly.entity_id
_entity_poly.type
_entity_poly.pdbx_seq_one_letter_code
_entity_poly.pdbx_strand_id
1 'polypeptide(L)'
;QHLFSFSAHMLGCMANRQRGGIMRIFLSTLGVFFLMSFLFIMPAVLGPSTTPQPSASPVLSAAPTPSPAAAQEIRAVWVSFLEWQHTDFSSESAFRADAAAIMQNIASLGANTVFAHVRPFGDALYPSRYFPFSHLCTGTQGQDPGFDPLAVLVETAHAQGLTLEAWINPYRLQANGTPAELCAQSPALLHPNWVKHTATGLYLDPASIEVQQYLADSIRELCTNYAIDGIHFDDYFYPTTAPDFDADSYAASGSTLSLADWRRQNVNDLMRACYAAAHAFNVRFGVSPQGTLSGCRDGQYSDAALW
;
A
#
# COMPACT_ATOMS: atom_id res chain seq x y z
N GLN A 1 -17.76 -29.84 8.42
CA GLN A 1 -18.33 -28.61 8.99
C GLN A 1 -17.24 -27.86 9.73
N HIS A 2 -16.33 -27.22 9.01
CA HIS A 2 -15.43 -26.20 9.57
C HIS A 2 -15.81 -24.87 8.93
N LEU A 3 -16.65 -24.12 9.60
CA LEU A 3 -16.88 -22.70 9.35
C LEU A 3 -15.58 -21.99 9.70
N PHE A 4 -14.92 -21.44 8.70
CA PHE A 4 -13.80 -20.50 8.89
C PHE A 4 -14.34 -19.27 9.63
N SER A 5 -13.99 -19.19 10.91
CA SER A 5 -14.17 -17.99 11.71
C SER A 5 -13.18 -16.95 11.19
N PHE A 6 -13.65 -15.99 10.39
CA PHE A 6 -12.91 -14.76 10.14
C PHE A 6 -12.74 -14.07 11.48
N SER A 7 -11.54 -14.19 12.03
CA SER A 7 -11.23 -13.69 13.36
C SER A 7 -11.28 -12.17 13.40
N ALA A 8 -12.21 -11.69 14.21
CA ALA A 8 -12.32 -10.29 14.62
C ALA A 8 -11.12 -9.86 15.51
N HIS A 9 -9.89 -10.17 15.13
CA HIS A 9 -8.68 -9.79 15.87
C HIS A 9 -8.18 -8.38 15.56
N MET A 10 -8.73 -7.72 14.52
CA MET A 10 -8.45 -6.30 14.28
C MET A 10 -9.20 -5.33 15.21
N LEU A 11 -10.18 -5.81 15.98
CA LEU A 11 -10.94 -5.00 16.96
C LEU A 11 -10.37 -5.02 18.39
N GLY A 12 -9.36 -5.85 18.66
CA GLY A 12 -8.78 -6.01 20.00
C GLY A 12 -7.80 -4.93 20.46
N CYS A 13 -7.30 -4.09 19.57
CA CYS A 13 -6.28 -3.08 19.92
C CYS A 13 -6.84 -1.67 20.23
N MET A 14 -8.16 -1.46 20.12
CA MET A 14 -8.80 -0.15 20.43
C MET A 14 -9.60 -0.12 21.72
N ALA A 15 -9.61 -1.15 22.53
CA ALA A 15 -10.46 -1.24 23.73
C ALA A 15 -9.71 -1.16 25.06
N ASN A 16 -8.64 -0.36 25.18
CA ASN A 16 -8.06 -0.13 26.51
C ASN A 16 -7.48 1.28 26.72
N ARG A 17 -8.32 2.31 26.50
CA ARG A 17 -8.13 3.63 27.17
C ARG A 17 -9.36 4.50 27.01
N GLN A 18 -10.36 4.30 27.88
CA GLN A 18 -11.19 5.42 28.39
C GLN A 18 -12.01 4.95 29.60
N ARG A 19 -11.55 5.31 30.77
CA ARG A 19 -12.42 5.55 31.94
C ARG A 19 -12.41 7.04 32.25
N GLY A 20 -13.59 7.63 32.20
CA GLY A 20 -13.90 8.90 32.87
C GLY A 20 -14.30 10.05 31.95
N GLY A 21 -15.59 10.37 31.91
CA GLY A 21 -16.06 11.67 31.40
C GLY A 21 -17.42 11.63 30.72
N ILE A 22 -18.46 11.63 31.57
CA ILE A 22 -19.81 12.26 31.45
C ILE A 22 -20.28 12.67 30.03
N MET A 23 -21.30 11.94 29.58
CA MET A 23 -22.19 12.22 28.49
C MET A 23 -22.96 13.53 28.69
N ARG A 24 -22.88 14.47 27.77
CA ARG A 24 -23.87 15.55 27.62
C ARG A 24 -24.43 15.54 26.21
N ILE A 25 -25.68 15.13 26.15
CA ILE A 25 -26.58 15.26 25.00
C ILE A 25 -26.97 16.72 24.88
N PHE A 26 -26.83 17.35 23.72
CA PHE A 26 -27.54 18.55 23.35
C PHE A 26 -28.31 18.32 22.05
N LEU A 27 -29.64 18.25 22.22
CA LEU A 27 -30.62 18.49 21.19
C LEU A 27 -30.82 20.02 21.05
N SER A 28 -30.85 20.54 19.83
CA SER A 28 -31.61 21.72 19.44
C SER A 28 -31.77 21.74 17.94
N THR A 29 -32.93 21.39 17.44
CA THR A 29 -34.09 22.17 17.01
C THR A 29 -33.88 23.15 15.86
N LEU A 30 -34.54 22.73 14.75
CA LEU A 30 -35.41 23.48 13.82
C LEU A 30 -35.21 25.00 13.66
N GLY A 31 -35.22 25.45 12.41
CA GLY A 31 -35.50 26.84 12.03
C GLY A 31 -35.25 27.09 10.56
N VAL A 32 -36.24 26.87 9.76
CA VAL A 32 -37.17 27.83 9.10
C VAL A 32 -36.69 28.33 7.71
N PHE A 33 -37.52 28.00 6.75
CA PHE A 33 -37.61 28.49 5.38
C PHE A 33 -37.66 30.01 5.26
N PHE A 34 -37.02 30.57 4.22
CA PHE A 34 -37.46 31.83 3.63
C PHE A 34 -37.41 31.73 2.08
N LEU A 35 -38.62 31.66 1.55
CA LEU A 35 -38.93 31.87 0.13
C LEU A 35 -39.00 33.38 -0.10
N MET A 36 -38.26 33.95 -1.03
CA MET A 36 -38.58 35.28 -1.57
C MET A 36 -38.69 35.20 -3.09
N SER A 37 -39.95 35.27 -3.52
CA SER A 37 -40.35 35.55 -4.89
C SER A 37 -40.16 37.05 -5.16
N PHE A 38 -39.46 37.40 -6.25
CA PHE A 38 -39.53 38.73 -6.80
C PHE A 38 -40.09 38.66 -8.24
N LEU A 39 -41.33 39.18 -8.32
CA LEU A 39 -42.03 39.48 -9.56
C LEU A 39 -41.48 40.82 -10.05
N PHE A 40 -41.02 40.91 -11.27
CA PHE A 40 -40.85 42.21 -11.93
C PHE A 40 -41.52 42.21 -13.32
N ILE A 41 -42.30 43.25 -13.47
CA ILE A 41 -43.25 43.61 -14.53
C ILE A 41 -42.50 44.11 -15.77
N MET A 42 -42.96 43.65 -16.94
CA MET A 42 -42.57 44.24 -18.23
C MET A 42 -43.17 45.64 -18.46
N PRO A 43 -42.53 46.44 -19.29
CA PRO A 43 -43.27 47.14 -20.36
C PRO A 43 -42.76 46.81 -21.75
N ALA A 44 -43.71 46.61 -22.65
CA ALA A 44 -43.50 46.48 -24.09
C ALA A 44 -43.29 47.86 -24.75
N VAL A 45 -42.35 47.95 -25.67
CA VAL A 45 -42.31 49.01 -26.69
C VAL A 45 -42.00 48.37 -28.03
N LEU A 46 -42.89 48.66 -28.98
CA LEU A 46 -42.88 48.30 -30.40
C LEU A 46 -41.83 49.11 -31.21
N GLY A 47 -41.28 48.46 -32.24
CA GLY A 47 -40.74 49.12 -33.42
C GLY A 47 -39.88 48.19 -34.26
N PRO A 48 -40.15 47.98 -35.57
CA PRO A 48 -39.41 47.09 -36.42
C PRO A 48 -38.21 47.75 -37.06
N SER A 49 -37.05 47.11 -37.01
CA SER A 49 -35.92 47.43 -37.86
C SER A 49 -35.34 46.17 -38.46
N THR A 50 -35.55 45.99 -39.75
CA THR A 50 -35.01 44.91 -40.57
C THR A 50 -33.52 45.24 -40.89
N THR A 51 -32.60 44.49 -40.32
CA THR A 51 -31.23 44.41 -40.78
C THR A 51 -30.97 42.98 -41.33
N PRO A 52 -30.20 42.86 -42.43
CA PRO A 52 -30.00 41.56 -43.08
C PRO A 52 -29.10 40.66 -42.20
N GLN A 53 -29.55 39.45 -42.00
CA GLN A 53 -28.87 38.41 -41.27
C GLN A 53 -27.67 37.88 -42.08
N PRO A 54 -26.45 37.85 -41.54
CA PRO A 54 -25.35 37.16 -42.21
C PRO A 54 -25.60 35.64 -42.14
N SER A 55 -25.42 35.02 -43.29
CA SER A 55 -25.50 33.54 -43.47
C SER A 55 -24.59 32.83 -42.50
N ALA A 56 -25.16 32.01 -41.64
CA ALA A 56 -24.41 31.18 -40.71
C ALA A 56 -23.71 30.05 -41.50
N SER A 57 -22.37 30.07 -41.49
CA SER A 57 -21.57 28.89 -41.86
C SER A 57 -21.91 27.71 -40.98
N PRO A 58 -21.92 26.47 -41.50
CA PRO A 58 -22.20 25.28 -40.68
C PRO A 58 -21.11 25.16 -39.62
N VAL A 59 -21.52 25.28 -38.37
CA VAL A 59 -20.69 24.88 -37.20
C VAL A 59 -20.52 23.38 -37.28
N LEU A 60 -19.32 22.92 -37.67
CA LEU A 60 -18.93 21.54 -37.51
C LEU A 60 -19.06 21.22 -36.02
N SER A 61 -20.09 20.41 -35.68
CA SER A 61 -20.25 19.85 -34.36
C SER A 61 -18.99 19.05 -34.05
N ALA A 62 -18.18 19.52 -33.12
CA ALA A 62 -17.03 18.77 -32.63
C ALA A 62 -17.57 17.44 -32.07
N ALA A 63 -17.01 16.34 -32.55
CA ALA A 63 -17.31 15.04 -31.98
C ALA A 63 -17.06 15.09 -30.48
N PRO A 64 -17.91 14.46 -29.65
CA PRO A 64 -17.71 14.45 -28.21
C PRO A 64 -16.32 13.89 -27.91
N THR A 65 -15.50 14.65 -27.23
CA THR A 65 -14.21 14.20 -26.68
C THR A 65 -14.55 13.01 -25.80
N PRO A 66 -13.93 11.82 -25.99
CA PRO A 66 -14.20 10.67 -25.14
C PRO A 66 -13.97 11.09 -23.68
N SER A 67 -15.00 10.97 -22.86
CA SER A 67 -14.88 11.14 -21.41
C SER A 67 -13.78 10.19 -20.94
N PRO A 68 -12.82 10.64 -20.10
CA PRO A 68 -11.85 9.72 -19.53
C PRO A 68 -12.62 8.56 -18.89
N ALA A 69 -12.23 7.34 -19.22
CA ALA A 69 -12.84 6.15 -18.62
C ALA A 69 -12.83 6.35 -17.10
N ALA A 70 -13.99 6.25 -16.46
CA ALA A 70 -14.07 6.42 -15.01
C ALA A 70 -13.09 5.43 -14.38
N ALA A 71 -12.19 5.95 -13.53
CA ALA A 71 -11.22 5.13 -12.82
C ALA A 71 -12.00 4.03 -12.07
N GLN A 72 -11.66 2.78 -12.32
CA GLN A 72 -12.35 1.67 -11.67
C GLN A 72 -12.09 1.76 -10.16
N GLU A 73 -13.16 1.73 -9.37
CA GLU A 73 -13.05 1.70 -7.91
C GLU A 73 -12.29 0.45 -7.47
N ILE A 74 -11.29 0.63 -6.61
CA ILE A 74 -10.55 -0.48 -6.01
C ILE A 74 -11.29 -0.94 -4.75
N ARG A 75 -11.76 -2.19 -4.77
CA ARG A 75 -12.31 -2.89 -3.60
C ARG A 75 -11.37 -4.04 -3.30
N ALA A 76 -10.48 -3.83 -2.33
CA ALA A 76 -9.38 -4.75 -2.05
C ALA A 76 -9.56 -5.51 -0.72
N VAL A 77 -8.99 -6.71 -0.67
CA VAL A 77 -8.82 -7.49 0.55
C VAL A 77 -7.33 -7.70 0.80
N TRP A 78 -6.91 -7.49 2.04
CA TRP A 78 -5.55 -7.77 2.49
C TRP A 78 -5.43 -9.23 2.91
N VAL A 79 -4.40 -9.91 2.39
CA VAL A 79 -4.01 -11.25 2.80
C VAL A 79 -2.59 -11.14 3.36
N SER A 80 -2.46 -11.17 4.68
CA SER A 80 -1.21 -10.94 5.38
C SER A 80 -0.40 -12.22 5.58
N PHE A 81 0.79 -12.07 6.13
CA PHE A 81 1.61 -13.22 6.53
C PHE A 81 0.95 -14.09 7.61
N LEU A 82 -0.05 -13.57 8.33
CA LEU A 82 -0.80 -14.35 9.33
C LEU A 82 -1.70 -15.38 8.66
N GLU A 83 -2.31 -15.03 7.53
CA GLU A 83 -3.09 -15.96 6.72
C GLU A 83 -2.18 -17.02 6.08
N TRP A 84 -1.00 -16.61 5.58
CA TRP A 84 -0.03 -17.55 5.01
C TRP A 84 0.48 -18.61 6.00
N GLN A 85 0.49 -18.34 7.30
CA GLN A 85 0.83 -19.33 8.34
C GLN A 85 -0.15 -20.52 8.40
N HIS A 86 -1.32 -20.37 7.80
CA HIS A 86 -2.39 -21.38 7.79
C HIS A 86 -2.58 -22.03 6.43
N THR A 87 -1.77 -21.69 5.43
CA THR A 87 -1.78 -22.33 4.10
C THR A 87 -0.82 -23.51 4.04
N ASP A 88 -1.12 -24.48 3.19
CA ASP A 88 -0.30 -25.69 3.03
C ASP A 88 0.76 -25.49 1.95
N PHE A 89 1.99 -25.27 2.37
CA PHE A 89 3.16 -25.16 1.48
C PHE A 89 3.86 -26.51 1.21
N SER A 90 3.29 -27.64 1.59
CA SER A 90 3.92 -28.96 1.43
C SER A 90 4.11 -29.37 -0.04
N SER A 91 3.33 -28.81 -0.94
CA SER A 91 3.46 -28.98 -2.38
C SER A 91 2.78 -27.82 -3.14
N GLU A 92 3.17 -27.60 -4.40
CA GLU A 92 2.50 -26.63 -5.26
C GLU A 92 1.00 -26.88 -5.39
N SER A 93 0.58 -28.15 -5.50
CA SER A 93 -0.84 -28.50 -5.65
C SER A 93 -1.65 -28.20 -4.38
N ALA A 94 -1.09 -28.43 -3.19
CA ALA A 94 -1.73 -28.11 -1.93
C ALA A 94 -1.83 -26.59 -1.75
N PHE A 95 -0.74 -25.87 -1.94
CA PHE A 95 -0.73 -24.41 -1.88
C PHE A 95 -1.69 -23.77 -2.89
N ARG A 96 -1.73 -24.28 -4.12
CA ARG A 96 -2.64 -23.82 -5.19
C ARG A 96 -4.11 -24.01 -4.80
N ALA A 97 -4.45 -25.12 -4.14
CA ALA A 97 -5.83 -25.36 -3.68
C ALA A 97 -6.24 -24.31 -2.63
N ASP A 98 -5.39 -24.04 -1.65
CA ASP A 98 -5.63 -23.03 -0.61
C ASP A 98 -5.68 -21.62 -1.21
N ALA A 99 -4.73 -21.26 -2.06
CA ALA A 99 -4.70 -19.98 -2.76
C ALA A 99 -5.96 -19.76 -3.60
N ALA A 100 -6.39 -20.76 -4.37
CA ALA A 100 -7.61 -20.68 -5.18
C ALA A 100 -8.86 -20.49 -4.30
N ALA A 101 -8.95 -21.16 -3.16
CA ALA A 101 -10.05 -20.99 -2.23
C ALA A 101 -10.08 -19.58 -1.62
N ILE A 102 -8.91 -19.03 -1.25
CA ILE A 102 -8.79 -17.65 -0.76
C ILE A 102 -9.26 -16.66 -1.84
N MET A 103 -8.76 -16.78 -3.08
CA MET A 103 -9.12 -15.87 -4.18
C MET A 103 -10.60 -15.96 -4.53
N GLN A 104 -11.18 -17.17 -4.54
CA GLN A 104 -12.62 -17.37 -4.75
C GLN A 104 -13.46 -16.68 -3.66
N ASN A 105 -13.04 -16.80 -2.39
CA ASN A 105 -13.72 -16.12 -1.29
C ASN A 105 -13.66 -14.60 -1.44
N ILE A 106 -12.51 -14.04 -1.79
CA ILE A 106 -12.32 -12.61 -2.03
C ILE A 106 -13.25 -12.13 -3.17
N ALA A 107 -13.28 -12.84 -4.29
CA ALA A 107 -14.14 -12.52 -5.42
C ALA A 107 -15.62 -12.57 -5.03
N SER A 108 -16.04 -13.57 -4.22
CA SER A 108 -17.42 -13.73 -3.75
C SER A 108 -17.92 -12.57 -2.88
N LEU A 109 -17.02 -11.84 -2.24
CA LEU A 109 -17.30 -10.62 -1.48
C LEU A 109 -17.51 -9.39 -2.38
N GLY A 110 -17.37 -9.53 -3.69
CA GLY A 110 -17.45 -8.42 -4.64
C GLY A 110 -16.19 -7.55 -4.69
N ALA A 111 -15.07 -8.01 -4.11
CA ALA A 111 -13.77 -7.37 -4.26
C ALA A 111 -13.23 -7.60 -5.68
N ASN A 112 -12.34 -6.73 -6.14
CA ASN A 112 -11.69 -6.80 -7.44
C ASN A 112 -10.16 -6.78 -7.36
N THR A 113 -9.61 -6.69 -6.15
CA THR A 113 -8.18 -6.58 -5.90
C THR A 113 -7.81 -7.36 -4.64
N VAL A 114 -6.65 -8.00 -4.64
CA VAL A 114 -6.03 -8.60 -3.46
C VAL A 114 -4.66 -7.94 -3.22
N PHE A 115 -4.42 -7.51 -1.97
CA PHE A 115 -3.09 -7.13 -1.50
C PHE A 115 -2.46 -8.34 -0.82
N ALA A 116 -1.57 -9.03 -1.53
CA ALA A 116 -0.93 -10.25 -1.06
C ALA A 116 0.43 -9.94 -0.42
N HIS A 117 0.61 -10.26 0.85
CA HIS A 117 1.85 -9.98 1.58
C HIS A 117 2.96 -10.94 1.15
N VAL A 118 3.70 -10.57 0.12
CA VAL A 118 4.73 -11.42 -0.49
C VAL A 118 6.12 -11.21 0.11
N ARG A 119 6.34 -10.11 0.84
CA ARG A 119 7.60 -9.82 1.55
C ARG A 119 7.33 -9.13 2.90
N PRO A 120 6.89 -9.86 3.92
CA PRO A 120 6.62 -9.32 5.25
C PRO A 120 7.88 -9.06 6.08
N PHE A 121 8.98 -9.74 5.77
CA PHE A 121 10.27 -9.68 6.46
C PHE A 121 11.41 -9.53 5.45
N GLY A 122 12.67 -9.79 5.89
CA GLY A 122 13.84 -9.86 5.02
C GLY A 122 13.91 -11.15 4.19
N ASP A 123 12.76 -11.69 3.79
CA ASP A 123 12.60 -12.89 2.98
C ASP A 123 11.36 -12.78 2.09
N ALA A 124 11.22 -13.62 1.06
CA ALA A 124 10.22 -13.48 0.00
C ALA A 124 9.46 -14.78 -0.27
N LEU A 125 8.18 -14.69 -0.62
CA LEU A 125 7.35 -15.80 -1.12
C LEU A 125 7.59 -16.10 -2.61
N TYR A 126 8.81 -15.84 -3.10
CA TYR A 126 9.17 -16.04 -4.51
C TYR A 126 10.70 -16.18 -4.65
N PRO A 127 11.18 -16.82 -5.71
CA PRO A 127 12.60 -16.83 -6.04
C PRO A 127 13.11 -15.41 -6.29
N SER A 128 14.12 -14.98 -5.55
CA SER A 128 14.71 -13.65 -5.67
C SER A 128 16.22 -13.69 -5.56
N ARG A 129 16.90 -12.78 -6.27
CA ARG A 129 18.35 -12.54 -6.14
C ARG A 129 18.68 -11.62 -4.95
N TYR A 130 17.66 -10.94 -4.40
CA TYR A 130 17.80 -9.96 -3.33
C TYR A 130 17.41 -10.52 -1.97
N PHE A 131 16.43 -11.40 -1.92
CA PHE A 131 15.88 -11.93 -0.67
C PHE A 131 15.82 -13.46 -0.70
N PRO A 132 16.19 -14.13 0.39
CA PRO A 132 16.04 -15.58 0.50
C PRO A 132 14.54 -15.96 0.50
N PHE A 133 14.24 -17.23 0.23
CA PHE A 133 12.89 -17.75 0.42
C PHE A 133 12.39 -17.54 1.85
N SER A 134 11.12 -17.21 1.97
CA SER A 134 10.50 -16.93 3.27
C SER A 134 10.42 -18.19 4.13
N HIS A 135 10.71 -17.99 5.42
CA HIS A 135 10.49 -19.00 6.45
C HIS A 135 9.02 -19.46 6.53
N LEU A 136 8.06 -18.64 6.03
CA LEU A 136 6.65 -19.00 5.97
C LEU A 136 6.39 -20.22 5.06
N CYS A 137 7.24 -20.42 4.04
CA CYS A 137 7.06 -21.53 3.10
C CYS A 137 7.42 -22.89 3.68
N THR A 138 8.45 -22.95 4.54
CA THR A 138 9.04 -24.24 4.99
C THR A 138 9.34 -24.29 6.49
N GLY A 139 9.11 -23.18 7.20
CA GLY A 139 9.53 -23.00 8.59
C GLY A 139 10.99 -22.50 8.71
N THR A 140 11.78 -22.51 7.62
CA THR A 140 13.21 -22.15 7.63
C THR A 140 13.48 -21.11 6.55
N GLN A 141 14.06 -19.97 6.93
CA GLN A 141 14.44 -18.92 5.98
C GLN A 141 15.49 -19.44 5.00
N GLY A 142 15.30 -19.17 3.71
CA GLY A 142 16.21 -19.57 2.64
C GLY A 142 16.01 -20.99 2.13
N GLN A 143 15.15 -21.79 2.74
CA GLN A 143 14.82 -23.11 2.22
C GLN A 143 13.79 -23.00 1.10
N ASP A 144 14.15 -23.51 -0.10
CA ASP A 144 13.27 -23.55 -1.26
C ASP A 144 12.10 -24.52 -1.03
N PRO A 145 10.83 -24.08 -1.21
CA PRO A 145 9.68 -24.96 -1.10
C PRO A 145 9.52 -25.91 -2.30
N GLY A 146 10.34 -25.77 -3.35
CA GLY A 146 10.29 -26.58 -4.57
C GLY A 146 9.28 -26.09 -5.61
N PHE A 147 8.69 -24.94 -5.41
CA PHE A 147 7.79 -24.26 -6.35
C PHE A 147 7.81 -22.74 -6.11
N ASP A 148 7.15 -21.99 -6.97
CA ASP A 148 7.05 -20.52 -6.87
C ASP A 148 5.68 -20.09 -6.32
N PRO A 149 5.57 -19.76 -5.02
CA PRO A 149 4.31 -19.36 -4.41
C PRO A 149 3.69 -18.11 -5.04
N LEU A 150 4.51 -17.10 -5.41
CA LEU A 150 3.97 -15.87 -6.02
C LEU A 150 3.39 -16.12 -7.43
N ALA A 151 4.02 -16.98 -8.22
CA ALA A 151 3.45 -17.37 -9.52
C ALA A 151 2.07 -18.01 -9.34
N VAL A 152 1.92 -18.91 -8.37
CA VAL A 152 0.62 -19.52 -8.03
C VAL A 152 -0.40 -18.49 -7.57
N LEU A 153 -0.01 -17.52 -6.73
CA LEU A 153 -0.90 -16.46 -6.26
C LEU A 153 -1.40 -15.58 -7.41
N VAL A 154 -0.52 -15.17 -8.33
CA VAL A 154 -0.89 -14.36 -9.50
C VAL A 154 -1.86 -15.12 -10.40
N GLU A 155 -1.56 -16.38 -10.74
CA GLU A 155 -2.42 -17.22 -11.58
C GLU A 155 -3.80 -17.42 -10.96
N THR A 156 -3.87 -17.73 -9.67
CA THR A 156 -5.13 -17.99 -8.98
C THR A 156 -5.97 -16.73 -8.80
N ALA A 157 -5.34 -15.57 -8.56
CA ALA A 157 -6.03 -14.28 -8.51
C ALA A 157 -6.63 -13.91 -9.87
N HIS A 158 -5.83 -13.98 -10.92
CA HIS A 158 -6.27 -13.67 -12.28
C HIS A 158 -7.36 -14.63 -12.78
N ALA A 159 -7.32 -15.92 -12.40
CA ALA A 159 -8.36 -16.88 -12.71
C ALA A 159 -9.73 -16.51 -12.09
N GLN A 160 -9.75 -15.72 -11.01
CA GLN A 160 -10.97 -15.19 -10.39
C GLN A 160 -11.31 -13.76 -10.85
N GLY A 161 -10.56 -13.19 -11.80
CA GLY A 161 -10.75 -11.83 -12.28
C GLY A 161 -10.31 -10.76 -11.26
N LEU A 162 -9.48 -11.12 -10.28
CA LEU A 162 -8.89 -10.20 -9.31
C LEU A 162 -7.56 -9.65 -9.85
N THR A 163 -7.28 -8.38 -9.60
CA THR A 163 -5.91 -7.87 -9.68
C THR A 163 -5.13 -8.24 -8.43
N LEU A 164 -3.83 -8.49 -8.57
CA LEU A 164 -2.94 -8.77 -7.45
C LEU A 164 -1.90 -7.67 -7.30
N GLU A 165 -1.88 -7.01 -6.15
CA GLU A 165 -0.80 -6.12 -5.75
C GLU A 165 0.12 -6.84 -4.76
N ALA A 166 1.42 -6.87 -5.07
CA ALA A 166 2.44 -7.46 -4.21
C ALA A 166 2.70 -6.53 -3.02
N TRP A 167 2.20 -6.91 -1.84
CA TRP A 167 2.40 -6.16 -0.61
C TRP A 167 3.77 -6.48 0.02
N ILE A 168 4.52 -5.44 0.37
CA ILE A 168 5.90 -5.47 0.82
C ILE A 168 6.07 -4.57 2.03
N ASN A 169 6.72 -5.05 3.09
CA ASN A 169 7.34 -4.20 4.10
C ASN A 169 8.76 -3.85 3.65
N PRO A 170 9.09 -2.58 3.38
CA PRO A 170 10.37 -2.26 2.75
C PRO A 170 11.58 -2.50 3.65
N TYR A 171 11.52 -2.13 4.93
CA TYR A 171 12.71 -2.11 5.79
C TYR A 171 12.81 -3.27 6.78
N ARG A 172 11.71 -3.95 7.10
CA ARG A 172 11.68 -4.96 8.14
C ARG A 172 12.42 -6.24 7.72
N LEU A 173 13.48 -6.59 8.44
CA LEU A 173 14.24 -7.83 8.25
C LEU A 173 13.78 -8.91 9.22
N GLN A 174 13.61 -8.55 10.50
CA GLN A 174 13.16 -9.41 11.58
C GLN A 174 12.36 -8.58 12.59
N ALA A 175 11.31 -9.16 13.16
CA ALA A 175 10.55 -8.52 14.23
C ALA A 175 10.07 -9.56 15.25
N ASN A 176 10.19 -9.26 16.54
CA ASN A 176 9.76 -10.12 17.65
C ASN A 176 10.27 -11.57 17.53
N GLY A 177 11.53 -11.74 17.11
CA GLY A 177 12.15 -13.03 16.91
C GLY A 177 11.67 -13.80 15.66
N THR A 178 11.01 -13.15 14.71
CA THR A 178 10.53 -13.77 13.46
C THR A 178 11.19 -13.11 12.25
N PRO A 179 11.83 -13.88 11.34
CA PRO A 179 12.14 -15.31 11.45
C PRO A 179 13.08 -15.60 12.62
N ALA A 180 12.98 -16.82 13.20
CA ALA A 180 13.75 -17.19 14.39
C ALA A 180 15.27 -17.21 14.12
N GLU A 181 15.65 -17.70 12.94
CA GLU A 181 17.03 -17.76 12.46
C GLU A 181 17.13 -17.09 11.10
N LEU A 182 18.23 -16.36 10.88
CA LEU A 182 18.55 -15.76 9.59
C LEU A 182 19.50 -16.67 8.81
N CYS A 183 19.17 -16.95 7.57
CA CYS A 183 20.04 -17.74 6.70
C CYS A 183 21.20 -16.90 6.17
N ALA A 184 22.26 -17.56 5.66
CA ALA A 184 23.45 -16.88 5.13
C ALA A 184 23.17 -15.90 4.00
N GLN A 185 22.06 -16.06 3.26
CA GLN A 185 21.63 -15.18 2.17
C GLN A 185 20.78 -14.00 2.67
N SER A 186 20.50 -13.92 3.97
CA SER A 186 19.75 -12.78 4.52
C SER A 186 20.50 -11.46 4.29
N PRO A 187 19.84 -10.41 3.81
CA PRO A 187 20.44 -9.08 3.69
C PRO A 187 21.07 -8.58 5.00
N ALA A 188 20.51 -9.00 6.14
CA ALA A 188 21.07 -8.66 7.45
C ALA A 188 22.48 -9.21 7.68
N LEU A 189 22.78 -10.38 7.14
CA LEU A 189 24.10 -11.03 7.28
C LEU A 189 25.05 -10.66 6.13
N LEU A 190 24.51 -10.47 4.92
CA LEU A 190 25.30 -10.07 3.76
C LEU A 190 25.78 -8.62 3.85
N HIS A 191 24.97 -7.73 4.45
CA HIS A 191 25.20 -6.29 4.53
C HIS A 191 24.99 -5.76 5.96
N PRO A 192 25.83 -6.16 6.92
CA PRO A 192 25.63 -5.79 8.33
C PRO A 192 25.69 -4.27 8.57
N ASN A 193 26.34 -3.51 7.70
CA ASN A 193 26.39 -2.05 7.74
C ASN A 193 25.07 -1.38 7.30
N TRP A 194 24.15 -2.11 6.72
CA TRP A 194 22.80 -1.63 6.37
C TRP A 194 21.78 -1.84 7.48
N VAL A 195 22.17 -2.51 8.57
CA VAL A 195 21.22 -2.96 9.59
C VAL A 195 21.16 -2.02 10.77
N LYS A 196 19.96 -1.60 11.09
CA LYS A 196 19.63 -0.88 12.33
C LYS A 196 18.89 -1.82 13.28
N HIS A 197 19.19 -1.69 14.56
CA HIS A 197 18.65 -2.53 15.63
C HIS A 197 17.62 -1.75 16.44
N THR A 198 16.55 -2.43 16.82
CA THR A 198 15.62 -1.99 17.85
C THR A 198 15.54 -3.04 18.96
N ALA A 199 14.85 -2.74 20.06
CA ALA A 199 14.61 -3.73 21.10
C ALA A 199 13.84 -4.98 20.60
N THR A 200 13.13 -4.87 19.48
CA THR A 200 12.22 -5.92 18.99
C THR A 200 12.57 -6.43 17.60
N GLY A 201 13.61 -5.92 16.94
CA GLY A 201 13.89 -6.40 15.59
C GLY A 201 15.06 -5.74 14.88
N LEU A 202 15.27 -6.21 13.66
CA LEU A 202 16.28 -5.75 12.71
C LEU A 202 15.61 -5.08 11.52
N TYR A 203 16.16 -3.96 11.10
CA TYR A 203 15.62 -3.17 9.99
C TYR A 203 16.74 -2.70 9.08
N LEU A 204 16.47 -2.58 7.80
CA LEU A 204 17.35 -1.88 6.88
C LEU A 204 17.36 -0.39 7.23
N ASP A 205 18.52 0.25 7.11
CA ASP A 205 18.69 1.69 7.37
C ASP A 205 17.96 2.52 6.31
N PRO A 206 16.90 3.26 6.65
CA PRO A 206 16.16 4.07 5.67
C PRO A 206 17.00 5.19 5.05
N ALA A 207 18.10 5.57 5.68
CA ALA A 207 18.97 6.64 5.23
C ALA A 207 20.05 6.17 4.24
N SER A 208 20.28 4.85 4.11
CA SER A 208 21.28 4.33 3.18
C SER A 208 20.77 4.39 1.74
N ILE A 209 21.54 5.07 0.88
CA ILE A 209 21.28 5.14 -0.56
C ILE A 209 21.38 3.75 -1.19
N GLU A 210 22.30 2.92 -0.72
CA GLU A 210 22.47 1.55 -1.17
C GLU A 210 21.23 0.71 -0.85
N VAL A 211 20.64 0.89 0.34
CA VAL A 211 19.39 0.24 0.73
C VAL A 211 18.24 0.68 -0.17
N GLN A 212 18.10 1.98 -0.43
CA GLN A 212 17.04 2.50 -1.31
C GLN A 212 17.19 1.92 -2.72
N GLN A 213 18.40 1.86 -3.25
CA GLN A 213 18.68 1.25 -4.56
C GLN A 213 18.39 -0.25 -4.57
N TYR A 214 18.83 -0.98 -3.55
CA TYR A 214 18.58 -2.42 -3.38
C TYR A 214 17.08 -2.75 -3.37
N LEU A 215 16.30 -1.94 -2.64
CA LEU A 215 14.84 -2.08 -2.59
C LEU A 215 14.19 -1.77 -3.94
N ALA A 216 14.62 -0.71 -4.62
CA ALA A 216 14.11 -0.37 -5.94
C ALA A 216 14.47 -1.46 -6.98
N ASP A 217 15.67 -2.04 -6.91
CA ASP A 217 16.08 -3.14 -7.80
C ASP A 217 15.27 -4.42 -7.54
N SER A 218 14.95 -4.71 -6.26
CA SER A 218 14.07 -5.84 -5.93
C SER A 218 12.64 -5.66 -6.46
N ILE A 219 12.16 -4.42 -6.58
CA ILE A 219 10.88 -4.11 -7.23
C ILE A 219 10.97 -4.31 -8.74
N ARG A 220 12.07 -3.89 -9.37
CA ARG A 220 12.30 -4.18 -10.81
C ARG A 220 12.31 -5.67 -11.09
N GLU A 221 12.93 -6.47 -10.21
CA GLU A 221 12.93 -7.93 -10.30
C GLU A 221 11.50 -8.48 -10.30
N LEU A 222 10.66 -8.06 -9.34
CA LEU A 222 9.25 -8.46 -9.27
C LEU A 222 8.49 -8.11 -10.55
N CYS A 223 8.57 -6.84 -10.99
CA CYS A 223 7.89 -6.37 -12.18
C CYS A 223 8.39 -7.04 -13.47
N THR A 224 9.65 -7.52 -13.49
CA THR A 224 10.21 -8.24 -14.64
C THR A 224 9.72 -9.68 -14.71
N ASN A 225 9.62 -10.35 -13.56
CA ASN A 225 9.42 -11.78 -13.49
C ASN A 225 7.94 -12.19 -13.35
N TYR A 226 7.07 -11.27 -12.88
CA TYR A 226 5.68 -11.59 -12.57
C TYR A 226 4.71 -10.61 -13.21
N ALA A 227 3.57 -11.14 -13.63
CA ALA A 227 2.43 -10.34 -14.12
C ALA A 227 1.60 -9.77 -12.95
N ILE A 228 2.27 -9.14 -11.97
CA ILE A 228 1.58 -8.44 -10.88
C ILE A 228 0.96 -7.14 -11.41
N ASP A 229 -0.17 -6.74 -10.84
CA ASP A 229 -0.90 -5.54 -11.24
C ASP A 229 -0.45 -4.30 -10.46
N GLY A 230 0.20 -4.52 -9.31
CA GLY A 230 0.71 -3.45 -8.46
C GLY A 230 1.77 -3.90 -7.45
N ILE A 231 2.52 -2.93 -6.97
CA ILE A 231 3.34 -2.99 -5.76
C ILE A 231 2.61 -2.19 -4.68
N HIS A 232 2.54 -2.73 -3.47
CA HIS A 232 1.88 -2.05 -2.37
C HIS A 232 2.75 -2.01 -1.11
N PHE A 233 2.92 -0.81 -0.53
CA PHE A 233 3.52 -0.64 0.78
C PHE A 233 2.45 -0.31 1.82
N ASP A 234 2.63 -0.79 3.05
CA ASP A 234 1.81 -0.40 4.20
C ASP A 234 2.36 0.83 4.92
N ASP A 235 2.11 0.97 6.20
CA ASP A 235 2.57 2.09 7.03
C ASP A 235 3.88 1.80 7.79
N TYR A 236 4.53 0.65 7.57
CA TYR A 236 5.74 0.26 8.30
C TYR A 236 7.02 0.82 7.65
N PHE A 237 7.29 2.12 7.84
CA PHE A 237 8.52 2.76 7.38
C PHE A 237 9.57 2.80 8.50
N TYR A 238 9.59 3.83 9.31
CA TYR A 238 10.47 3.84 10.49
C TYR A 238 9.86 3.02 11.63
N PRO A 239 10.63 2.10 12.26
CA PRO A 239 10.11 1.24 13.32
C PRO A 239 9.99 1.96 14.68
N THR A 240 10.59 3.14 14.82
CA THR A 240 10.66 3.90 16.06
C THR A 240 10.87 5.38 15.80
N THR A 241 10.45 6.21 16.75
CA THR A 241 10.75 7.64 16.80
C THR A 241 12.00 7.96 17.65
N ALA A 242 12.60 6.95 18.29
CA ALA A 242 13.77 7.11 19.13
C ALA A 242 14.91 7.81 18.35
N PRO A 243 15.54 8.87 18.90
CA PRO A 243 16.51 9.65 18.15
C PRO A 243 17.86 8.92 17.96
N ASP A 244 18.14 7.90 18.74
CA ASP A 244 19.35 7.09 18.69
C ASP A 244 19.32 5.99 17.62
N PHE A 245 18.14 5.70 17.04
CA PHE A 245 17.96 4.64 16.05
C PHE A 245 18.88 4.77 14.84
N ASP A 246 19.06 5.99 14.34
CA ASP A 246 19.84 6.32 13.14
C ASP A 246 20.74 7.55 13.36
N ALA A 247 21.12 7.82 14.63
CA ALA A 247 21.92 8.98 15.00
C ALA A 247 23.28 9.04 14.29
N ASP A 248 23.90 7.88 14.05
CA ASP A 248 25.14 7.72 13.30
C ASP A 248 24.96 8.12 11.82
N SER A 249 23.90 7.64 11.19
CA SER A 249 23.57 7.96 9.79
C SER A 249 23.20 9.44 9.63
N TYR A 250 22.44 10.00 10.58
CA TYR A 250 22.10 11.42 10.57
C TYR A 250 23.35 12.29 10.72
N ALA A 251 24.24 11.97 11.67
CA ALA A 251 25.49 12.70 11.85
C ALA A 251 26.40 12.60 10.62
N ALA A 252 26.52 11.42 10.02
CA ALA A 252 27.31 11.18 8.82
C ALA A 252 26.77 11.91 7.58
N SER A 253 25.46 12.15 7.51
CA SER A 253 24.80 12.83 6.37
C SER A 253 25.21 14.29 6.22
N GLY A 254 25.65 14.95 7.30
CA GLY A 254 25.91 16.39 7.34
C GLY A 254 24.67 17.25 7.08
N SER A 255 23.45 16.68 7.18
CA SER A 255 22.19 17.36 6.90
C SER A 255 21.96 18.53 7.86
N THR A 256 21.44 19.62 7.31
CA THR A 256 20.99 20.80 8.10
C THR A 256 19.50 20.72 8.46
N LEU A 257 18.77 19.72 7.99
CA LEU A 257 17.37 19.51 8.33
C LEU A 257 17.23 19.06 9.79
N SER A 258 16.04 19.25 10.37
CA SER A 258 15.72 18.58 11.61
C SER A 258 15.76 17.06 11.42
N LEU A 259 16.02 16.28 12.49
CA LEU A 259 16.00 14.81 12.43
C LEU A 259 14.69 14.29 11.81
N ALA A 260 13.55 14.87 12.19
CA ALA A 260 12.26 14.47 11.67
C ALA A 260 12.09 14.78 10.18
N ASP A 261 12.55 15.94 9.70
CA ASP A 261 12.49 16.30 8.29
C ASP A 261 13.44 15.45 7.46
N TRP A 262 14.63 15.16 8.00
CA TRP A 262 15.60 14.29 7.36
C TRP A 262 15.09 12.85 7.21
N ARG A 263 14.45 12.28 8.24
CA ARG A 263 13.81 10.97 8.17
C ARG A 263 12.68 10.95 7.13
N ARG A 264 11.85 11.99 7.07
CA ARG A 264 10.82 12.12 6.03
C ARG A 264 11.42 12.17 4.63
N GLN A 265 12.53 12.89 4.47
CA GLN A 265 13.22 12.92 3.19
C GLN A 265 13.70 11.54 2.76
N ASN A 266 14.29 10.76 3.66
CA ASN A 266 14.76 9.39 3.38
C ASN A 266 13.60 8.49 2.91
N VAL A 267 12.43 8.57 3.57
CA VAL A 267 11.24 7.83 3.14
C VAL A 267 10.74 8.32 1.77
N ASN A 268 10.70 9.63 1.54
CA ASN A 268 10.31 10.19 0.24
C ASN A 268 11.26 9.78 -0.89
N ASP A 269 12.55 9.65 -0.61
CA ASP A 269 13.55 9.22 -1.60
C ASP A 269 13.33 7.74 -1.95
N LEU A 270 13.05 6.87 -0.97
CA LEU A 270 12.63 5.49 -1.23
C LEU A 270 11.35 5.46 -2.09
N MET A 271 10.32 6.24 -1.72
CA MET A 271 9.07 6.27 -2.49
C MET A 271 9.30 6.63 -3.94
N ARG A 272 10.10 7.66 -4.22
CA ARG A 272 10.44 8.05 -5.60
C ARG A 272 11.18 6.95 -6.35
N ALA A 273 12.16 6.30 -5.71
CA ALA A 273 12.94 5.23 -6.34
C ALA A 273 12.06 4.01 -6.66
N CYS A 274 11.21 3.59 -5.71
CA CYS A 274 10.30 2.44 -5.87
C CYS A 274 9.18 2.74 -6.86
N TYR A 275 8.59 3.94 -6.82
CA TYR A 275 7.62 4.38 -7.81
C TYR A 275 8.21 4.33 -9.23
N ALA A 276 9.41 4.92 -9.43
CA ALA A 276 10.07 4.91 -10.73
C ALA A 276 10.38 3.47 -11.20
N ALA A 277 10.75 2.57 -10.28
CA ALA A 277 11.00 1.17 -10.56
C ALA A 277 9.75 0.45 -11.07
N ALA A 278 8.60 0.61 -10.40
CA ALA A 278 7.34 -0.01 -10.79
C ALA A 278 6.75 0.63 -12.07
N HIS A 279 6.78 1.95 -12.15
CA HIS A 279 6.20 2.71 -13.26
C HIS A 279 6.89 2.42 -14.60
N ALA A 280 8.17 2.09 -14.60
CA ALA A 280 8.90 1.68 -15.80
C ALA A 280 8.32 0.42 -16.48
N PHE A 281 7.53 -0.37 -15.75
CA PHE A 281 6.84 -1.56 -16.23
C PHE A 281 5.32 -1.38 -16.36
N ASN A 282 4.79 -0.16 -16.20
CA ASN A 282 3.37 0.15 -16.12
C ASN A 282 2.65 -0.58 -14.97
N VAL A 283 3.38 -0.97 -13.92
CA VAL A 283 2.84 -1.57 -12.71
C VAL A 283 2.43 -0.46 -11.74
N ARG A 284 1.24 -0.58 -11.14
CA ARG A 284 0.74 0.38 -10.16
C ARG A 284 1.63 0.38 -8.91
N PHE A 285 1.82 1.54 -8.30
CA PHE A 285 2.49 1.66 -7.02
C PHE A 285 1.53 2.32 -6.02
N GLY A 286 1.17 1.59 -4.97
CA GLY A 286 0.25 2.01 -3.93
C GLY A 286 0.90 2.06 -2.57
N VAL A 287 0.36 2.92 -1.70
CA VAL A 287 0.76 3.01 -0.29
C VAL A 287 -0.50 3.14 0.56
N SER A 288 -0.57 2.39 1.67
CA SER A 288 -1.59 2.55 2.69
C SER A 288 -0.96 3.10 3.96
N PRO A 289 -0.82 4.43 4.09
CA PRO A 289 -0.22 5.05 5.26
C PRO A 289 -1.16 4.98 6.47
N GLN A 290 -0.68 5.37 7.66
CA GLN A 290 -1.51 5.45 8.86
C GLN A 290 -2.75 6.33 8.63
N GLY A 291 -3.83 6.04 9.36
CA GLY A 291 -5.14 6.66 9.20
C GLY A 291 -5.22 8.15 9.55
N THR A 292 -4.14 8.77 10.02
CA THR A 292 -4.05 10.20 10.29
C THR A 292 -2.78 10.81 9.72
N LEU A 293 -2.87 12.03 9.18
CA LEU A 293 -1.70 12.74 8.64
C LEU A 293 -0.62 12.99 9.70
N SER A 294 -1.01 13.27 10.94
CA SER A 294 -0.06 13.43 12.05
C SER A 294 0.62 12.11 12.41
N GLY A 295 -0.11 10.99 12.44
CA GLY A 295 0.46 9.66 12.65
C GLY A 295 1.46 9.28 11.56
N CYS A 296 1.12 9.54 10.29
CA CYS A 296 2.04 9.37 9.17
C CYS A 296 3.31 10.19 9.37
N ARG A 297 3.14 11.50 9.56
CA ARG A 297 4.23 12.48 9.56
C ARG A 297 5.17 12.32 10.75
N ASP A 298 4.61 12.12 11.94
CA ASP A 298 5.36 12.20 13.21
C ASP A 298 5.68 10.82 13.79
N GLY A 299 4.92 9.79 13.42
CA GLY A 299 5.11 8.42 13.89
C GLY A 299 5.94 7.55 12.95
N GLN A 300 5.68 7.67 11.64
CA GLN A 300 6.32 6.82 10.62
C GLN A 300 7.24 7.61 9.68
N TYR A 301 7.32 8.93 9.84
CA TYR A 301 8.05 9.84 8.95
C TYR A 301 7.64 9.72 7.48
N SER A 302 6.38 9.36 7.23
CA SER A 302 5.80 9.28 5.89
C SER A 302 5.05 10.55 5.55
N ASP A 303 5.29 11.14 4.39
CA ASP A 303 4.66 12.39 3.97
C ASP A 303 3.54 12.10 2.97
N ALA A 304 2.49 11.44 3.47
CA ALA A 304 1.34 11.04 2.65
C ALA A 304 0.61 12.22 1.97
N ALA A 305 0.82 13.45 2.44
CA ALA A 305 0.28 14.64 1.79
C ALA A 305 1.11 15.09 0.57
N LEU A 306 2.37 14.64 0.49
CA LEU A 306 3.26 14.92 -0.63
C LEU A 306 3.08 13.90 -1.77
N TRP A 307 2.75 12.65 -1.42
CA TRP A 307 2.60 11.53 -2.37
C TRP A 307 1.25 11.56 -3.07
#